data_f4209fe3f63ecaa5d73ca118402667b1
#
_entry.id   f4209fe3f63ecaa5d73ca118402667b1
#
_cell.length_a   1.000
_cell.length_b   1.000
_cell.length_c   1.000
_cell.angle_alpha   90.00
_cell.angle_beta   90.00
_cell.angle_gamma   90.00
#
_symmetry.space_group_name_H-M   'P 1'
#
loop_
_entity.id
_entity.type
_entity.pdbx_description
1 polymer ?
#
loop_
_entity_poly.entity_id
_entity_poly.type
_entity_poly.pdbx_seq_one_letter_code
_entity_poly.pdbx_strand_id
1 'polypeptide(L)'
;MLRSGKGDNKRALWMMYGRARGHTHDDMLHIGLDAYQSEILGHMGYPRNWNAWEGNWVTQIQARQIPFVNMTATAQLFADAGPVHLGEALAQGFADEVGSGEGYQVSDDNWQRRMLAIVDVSEDQFYCLDLFRVSGGDEHWWTFHCQEGDFATQGLKLTKQNGGTLAGPDVPYGDDAWLKEHGCSQSTYGWRGNLFGFPHLYNVERAKPEGVWSADWALKEADGLHFRLTVPSTDAAEVVVCDGKSPAGASPYEMKWVLMHNQGEAPTHTQVASVIELYRGEPLIRRVNPIGPMGAMGPMGPDEPGFAAYGLVVELANGRTDTIFAATDANTVRTAPGGFEFAGRFGLFSEQDGKPTQVVLIGGTKLTRNGLGITTDRAEYRAPITRVDRATETVTVSPAPPNPESLVGNYVFLTNPHRRLAYKVLKASTDADGAKLQLELDSLVGTGQVSGHGDHLVKSDTPFQLRGYRYYDGARVVSAARTAEYRISGISGGAFVDPKVHAKAPADKLAEEFPVGTWFGVYDYGVGDELVFPNVASVTLAQSR
;
A
#
# COMPACT_ATOMS: atom_id res chain seq x y z
N MET A 1 2.84 -2.99 7.75
CA MET A 1 3.90 -2.26 8.48
C MET A 1 5.21 -2.98 8.28
N LEU A 2 6.19 -2.29 7.74
CA LEU A 2 7.58 -2.72 7.58
C LEU A 2 8.36 -2.27 8.82
N ARG A 3 9.27 -3.08 9.32
CA ARG A 3 10.05 -2.78 10.53
C ARG A 3 11.48 -3.25 10.37
N SER A 4 12.43 -2.42 10.85
CA SER A 4 13.84 -2.80 10.97
C SER A 4 14.50 -2.06 12.13
N GLY A 5 15.82 -2.26 12.29
CA GLY A 5 16.60 -1.67 13.35
C GLY A 5 16.35 -2.26 14.74
N LYS A 6 17.20 -1.90 15.70
CA LYS A 6 17.14 -2.37 17.10
C LYS A 6 17.32 -1.21 18.07
N GLY A 7 16.84 -1.40 19.31
CA GLY A 7 16.98 -0.37 20.35
C GLY A 7 16.42 0.97 19.90
N ASP A 8 17.23 2.02 20.01
CA ASP A 8 16.87 3.40 19.66
C ASP A 8 16.87 3.64 18.14
N ASN A 9 17.44 2.70 17.38
CA ASN A 9 17.47 2.74 15.91
C ASN A 9 16.29 2.01 15.26
N LYS A 10 15.26 1.63 16.03
CA LYS A 10 14.04 1.05 15.50
C LYS A 10 13.36 2.04 14.56
N ARG A 11 12.84 1.48 13.47
CA ARG A 11 12.11 2.21 12.45
C ARG A 11 10.92 1.40 11.97
N ALA A 12 9.85 2.10 11.64
CA ALA A 12 8.64 1.50 11.10
C ALA A 12 8.09 2.40 10.00
N LEU A 13 7.93 1.83 8.81
CA LEU A 13 7.21 2.43 7.70
C LEU A 13 5.91 1.67 7.51
N TRP A 14 4.79 2.36 7.57
CA TRP A 14 3.49 1.71 7.47
C TRP A 14 2.64 2.34 6.36
N MET A 15 1.72 1.57 5.84
CA MET A 15 0.74 1.99 4.86
C MET A 15 -0.63 1.54 5.32
N MET A 16 -1.62 2.43 5.23
CA MET A 16 -3.00 2.09 5.51
C MET A 16 -3.62 1.42 4.28
N TYR A 17 -4.10 0.20 4.46
CA TYR A 17 -4.82 -0.51 3.41
C TYR A 17 -5.89 -1.43 4.02
N GLY A 18 -6.78 -1.93 3.19
CA GLY A 18 -7.86 -2.83 3.61
C GLY A 18 -9.22 -2.29 3.24
N ARG A 19 -10.22 -2.67 4.03
CA ARG A 19 -11.61 -2.25 3.86
C ARG A 19 -12.00 -1.37 5.03
N ALA A 20 -11.80 -0.08 4.90
CA ALA A 20 -12.16 0.87 5.93
C ALA A 20 -13.60 1.37 5.76
N ARG A 21 -14.33 1.50 6.86
CA ARG A 21 -15.63 2.17 6.92
C ARG A 21 -15.92 2.64 8.34
N GLY A 22 -16.62 3.75 8.47
CA GLY A 22 -17.03 4.32 9.75
C GLY A 22 -16.16 5.52 10.10
N HIS A 23 -15.67 5.58 11.33
CA HIS A 23 -14.82 6.66 11.83
C HIS A 23 -13.39 6.57 11.25
N THR A 24 -13.25 6.76 9.93
CA THR A 24 -11.99 6.72 9.21
C THR A 24 -11.83 7.97 8.36
N HIS A 25 -10.59 8.27 8.00
CA HIS A 25 -10.27 9.29 7.00
C HIS A 25 -10.35 8.68 5.58
N ASP A 26 -10.49 9.53 4.58
CA ASP A 26 -10.43 9.13 3.17
C ASP A 26 -8.95 9.09 2.74
N ASP A 27 -8.15 8.22 3.38
CA ASP A 27 -6.71 8.18 3.33
C ASP A 27 -6.14 6.80 2.93
N MET A 28 -6.86 6.08 2.09
CA MET A 28 -6.39 4.79 1.57
C MET A 28 -5.01 4.92 0.92
N LEU A 29 -4.10 3.99 1.26
CA LEU A 29 -2.70 3.99 0.91
C LEU A 29 -1.87 5.15 1.52
N HIS A 30 -2.41 5.87 2.52
CA HIS A 30 -1.63 6.78 3.34
C HIS A 30 -0.44 6.07 3.99
N ILE A 31 0.67 6.80 4.15
CA ILE A 31 1.89 6.26 4.78
C ILE A 31 2.25 7.02 6.04
N GLY A 32 2.88 6.32 6.96
CA GLY A 32 3.52 6.91 8.13
C GLY A 32 4.89 6.32 8.37
N LEU A 33 5.76 7.12 8.98
CA LEU A 33 7.13 6.76 9.30
C LEU A 33 7.44 7.15 10.74
N ASP A 34 7.88 6.16 11.52
CA ASP A 34 8.41 6.33 12.87
C ASP A 34 9.87 5.90 12.88
N ALA A 35 10.76 6.73 13.37
CA ALA A 35 12.18 6.40 13.49
C ALA A 35 12.87 7.29 14.54
N TYR A 36 14.00 6.82 15.07
CA TYR A 36 14.79 7.55 16.06
C TYR A 36 13.97 8.04 17.26
N GLN A 37 13.03 7.18 17.71
CA GLN A 37 12.09 7.43 18.83
C GLN A 37 11.12 8.60 18.58
N SER A 38 10.93 9.00 17.31
CA SER A 38 10.05 10.10 16.92
C SER A 38 9.05 9.63 15.86
N GLU A 39 7.82 10.10 15.95
CA GLU A 39 6.85 10.04 14.88
C GLU A 39 7.21 11.12 13.84
N ILE A 40 7.50 10.72 12.62
CA ILE A 40 7.99 11.62 11.56
C ILE A 40 6.87 11.97 10.57
N LEU A 41 6.26 10.95 9.99
CA LEU A 41 5.07 11.06 9.17
C LEU A 41 3.90 10.48 9.96
N GLY A 42 3.35 11.31 10.82
CA GLY A 42 2.22 10.94 11.65
C GLY A 42 0.90 11.09 10.91
N HIS A 43 -0.05 10.30 11.34
CA HIS A 43 -1.43 10.53 11.01
C HIS A 43 -1.93 11.77 11.77
N MET A 44 -2.60 12.69 11.11
CA MET A 44 -3.03 13.96 11.72
C MET A 44 -4.06 13.82 12.86
N GLY A 45 -4.44 12.60 13.20
CA GLY A 45 -5.31 12.29 14.32
C GLY A 45 -6.75 12.76 14.13
N TYR A 46 -7.47 12.83 15.24
CA TYR A 46 -8.87 13.23 15.25
C TYR A 46 -9.00 14.75 15.13
N PRO A 47 -9.82 15.25 14.20
CA PRO A 47 -10.04 16.69 14.06
C PRO A 47 -10.80 17.25 15.27
N ARG A 48 -10.70 18.55 15.53
CA ARG A 48 -11.46 19.24 16.60
C ARG A 48 -12.97 19.06 16.46
N ASN A 49 -13.43 18.97 15.25
CA ASN A 49 -14.81 18.67 14.91
C ASN A 49 -14.83 17.93 13.57
N TRP A 50 -15.92 17.26 13.29
CA TRP A 50 -16.10 16.48 12.06
C TRP A 50 -16.13 17.32 10.78
N ASN A 51 -16.20 18.63 10.91
CA ASN A 51 -16.23 19.57 9.78
C ASN A 51 -14.85 20.09 9.42
N ALA A 52 -13.80 19.72 10.16
CA ALA A 52 -12.46 20.14 9.86
C ALA A 52 -11.96 19.43 8.60
N TRP A 53 -11.57 20.21 7.60
CA TRP A 53 -11.08 19.69 6.32
C TRP A 53 -9.84 18.82 6.48
N GLU A 54 -8.99 19.16 7.42
CA GLU A 54 -7.72 18.50 7.70
C GLU A 54 -7.90 17.03 8.07
N GLY A 55 -8.99 16.71 8.77
CA GLY A 55 -9.30 15.34 9.17
C GLY A 55 -9.60 14.40 8.00
N ASN A 56 -9.94 14.95 6.85
CA ASN A 56 -10.29 14.19 5.65
C ASN A 56 -9.28 14.37 4.52
N TRP A 57 -8.33 15.29 4.67
CA TRP A 57 -7.35 15.63 3.63
C TRP A 57 -5.92 15.41 4.12
N VAL A 58 -5.53 14.17 4.22
CA VAL A 58 -4.19 13.72 4.61
C VAL A 58 -3.50 13.27 3.33
N THR A 59 -2.26 12.94 3.31
CA THR A 59 -1.47 12.51 2.15
C THR A 59 -2.27 11.65 1.13
N GLN A 60 -3.17 12.27 0.41
CA GLN A 60 -4.03 11.59 -0.56
C GLN A 60 -3.61 11.95 -1.97
N ILE A 61 -3.74 10.98 -2.87
CA ILE A 61 -3.94 11.32 -4.26
C ILE A 61 -5.43 11.48 -4.48
N GLN A 62 -5.81 12.65 -4.96
CA GLN A 62 -7.14 12.89 -5.44
C GLN A 62 -7.14 12.77 -6.96
N ALA A 63 -8.00 11.90 -7.47
CA ALA A 63 -8.27 11.85 -8.90
C ALA A 63 -9.62 12.52 -9.14
N ARG A 64 -9.64 13.57 -9.95
CA ARG A 64 -10.88 14.22 -10.38
C ARG A 64 -11.69 13.26 -11.23
N GLN A 65 -13.03 13.35 -11.16
CA GLN A 65 -14.00 12.43 -11.78
C GLN A 65 -14.05 11.02 -11.16
N ILE A 66 -13.22 10.73 -10.18
CA ILE A 66 -13.34 9.51 -9.42
C ILE A 66 -13.92 9.89 -8.05
N PRO A 67 -15.13 9.44 -7.69
CA PRO A 67 -15.65 9.66 -6.36
C PRO A 67 -14.69 9.07 -5.33
N PHE A 68 -14.16 9.92 -4.49
CA PHE A 68 -13.21 9.55 -3.46
C PHE A 68 -13.97 8.95 -2.29
N VAL A 69 -14.43 7.71 -2.40
CA VAL A 69 -15.20 7.08 -1.33
C VAL A 69 -14.69 5.66 -1.11
N ASN A 70 -14.08 5.43 0.06
CA ASN A 70 -13.86 4.11 0.63
C ASN A 70 -13.34 3.04 -0.35
N MET A 71 -12.22 3.31 -1.02
CA MET A 71 -11.53 2.30 -1.82
C MET A 71 -11.24 1.07 -0.97
N THR A 72 -11.35 -0.09 -1.55
CA THR A 72 -10.84 -1.31 -0.94
C THR A 72 -9.44 -1.56 -1.45
N ALA A 73 -8.47 -1.66 -0.54
CA ALA A 73 -7.11 -1.99 -0.88
C ALA A 73 -6.73 -3.38 -0.39
N THR A 74 -5.97 -4.10 -1.21
CA THR A 74 -5.46 -5.43 -0.90
C THR A 74 -3.93 -5.45 -0.96
N ALA A 75 -3.30 -6.16 -0.02
CA ALA A 75 -1.87 -6.38 -0.08
C ALA A 75 -1.51 -7.23 -1.29
N GLN A 76 -0.57 -6.76 -2.10
CA GLN A 76 -0.09 -7.45 -3.30
C GLN A 76 1.21 -8.17 -3.04
N LEU A 77 2.08 -7.57 -2.23
CA LEU A 77 3.40 -8.08 -1.92
C LEU A 77 3.76 -7.70 -0.49
N PHE A 78 4.39 -8.62 0.21
CA PHE A 78 5.03 -8.38 1.48
C PHE A 78 6.23 -9.32 1.59
N ALA A 79 7.42 -8.76 1.80
CA ALA A 79 8.65 -9.55 1.88
C ALA A 79 9.67 -8.90 2.81
N ASP A 80 10.42 -9.75 3.48
CA ASP A 80 11.60 -9.40 4.25
C ASP A 80 12.79 -10.15 3.63
N ALA A 81 13.79 -9.41 3.15
CA ALA A 81 14.93 -9.94 2.41
C ALA A 81 16.26 -9.45 3.01
N GLY A 82 16.38 -9.48 4.31
CA GLY A 82 17.53 -9.00 5.05
C GLY A 82 17.61 -7.48 5.06
N PRO A 83 18.38 -6.83 4.17
CA PRO A 83 18.46 -5.36 4.16
C PRO A 83 17.26 -4.67 3.52
N VAL A 84 16.33 -5.41 2.93
CA VAL A 84 15.15 -4.86 2.25
C VAL A 84 13.88 -5.39 2.90
N HIS A 85 13.05 -4.48 3.36
CA HIS A 85 11.71 -4.76 3.87
C HIS A 85 10.71 -4.11 2.92
N LEU A 86 9.86 -4.90 2.27
CA LEU A 86 9.03 -4.48 1.15
C LEU A 86 7.55 -4.77 1.39
N GLY A 87 6.70 -3.82 1.04
CA GLY A 87 5.26 -4.00 1.03
C GLY A 87 4.60 -3.25 -0.12
N GLU A 88 3.60 -3.87 -0.74
CA GLU A 88 2.81 -3.24 -1.79
C GLU A 88 1.33 -3.51 -1.57
N ALA A 89 0.51 -2.50 -1.81
CA ALA A 89 -0.94 -2.63 -1.84
C ALA A 89 -1.53 -1.99 -3.10
N LEU A 90 -2.66 -2.55 -3.52
CA LEU A 90 -3.46 -2.10 -4.65
C LEU A 90 -4.86 -1.76 -4.15
N ALA A 91 -5.28 -0.53 -4.34
CA ALA A 91 -6.65 -0.07 -4.15
C ALA A 91 -7.35 -0.03 -5.50
N GLN A 92 -8.46 -0.76 -5.61
CA GLN A 92 -9.25 -0.84 -6.85
C GLN A 92 -10.71 -0.56 -6.59
N GLY A 93 -11.34 0.04 -7.58
CA GLY A 93 -12.75 0.33 -7.60
C GLY A 93 -13.14 1.43 -6.61
N PHE A 94 -14.33 1.89 -6.79
CA PHE A 94 -14.95 2.92 -5.96
C PHE A 94 -16.16 2.29 -5.28
N ALA A 95 -16.32 2.52 -3.99
CA ALA A 95 -17.58 2.21 -3.36
C ALA A 95 -18.59 3.21 -3.90
N ASP A 96 -19.69 2.73 -4.50
CA ASP A 96 -20.86 3.52 -4.70
C ASP A 96 -21.28 4.18 -3.39
N GLU A 97 -21.95 5.32 -3.50
CA GLU A 97 -22.40 6.12 -2.37
C GLU A 97 -22.95 5.26 -1.24
N VAL A 98 -22.56 5.61 -0.03
CA VAL A 98 -23.05 4.99 1.20
C VAL A 98 -24.59 5.05 1.21
N GLY A 99 -25.23 3.93 0.89
CA GLY A 99 -26.69 3.78 1.00
C GLY A 99 -27.44 3.40 -0.26
N SER A 100 -26.84 3.36 -1.44
CA SER A 100 -27.55 3.00 -2.67
C SER A 100 -27.88 1.51 -2.79
N GLY A 101 -27.17 0.64 -2.08
CA GLY A 101 -27.36 -0.82 -2.17
C GLY A 101 -26.92 -1.41 -3.52
N GLU A 102 -26.46 -0.59 -4.44
CA GLU A 102 -25.90 -1.01 -5.71
C GLU A 102 -24.41 -1.32 -5.57
N GLY A 103 -23.98 -2.37 -6.19
CA GLY A 103 -22.75 -3.03 -5.85
C GLY A 103 -21.49 -2.22 -6.19
N TYR A 104 -20.48 -2.42 -5.38
CA TYR A 104 -19.09 -2.05 -5.61
C TYR A 104 -18.66 -2.36 -7.05
N GLN A 105 -18.33 -1.33 -7.80
CA GLN A 105 -17.85 -1.47 -9.16
C GLN A 105 -16.32 -1.46 -9.16
N VAL A 106 -15.73 -2.58 -9.48
CA VAL A 106 -14.29 -2.65 -9.80
C VAL A 106 -14.15 -2.18 -11.25
N SER A 107 -13.37 -1.14 -11.47
CA SER A 107 -12.98 -0.70 -12.79
C SER A 107 -11.51 -1.07 -13.01
N ASP A 108 -11.22 -1.71 -14.13
CA ASP A 108 -9.84 -2.04 -14.52
C ASP A 108 -9.02 -0.78 -14.81
N ASP A 109 -9.69 0.34 -15.11
CA ASP A 109 -9.05 1.61 -15.45
C ASP A 109 -8.80 2.51 -14.21
N ASN A 110 -9.49 2.26 -13.09
CA ASN A 110 -9.47 3.11 -11.91
C ASN A 110 -8.84 2.38 -10.72
N TRP A 111 -7.59 2.68 -10.44
CA TRP A 111 -6.85 2.06 -9.34
C TRP A 111 -5.67 2.92 -8.85
N GLN A 112 -5.22 2.61 -7.64
CA GLN A 112 -4.02 3.17 -7.03
C GLN A 112 -3.15 2.02 -6.51
N ARG A 113 -1.86 2.05 -6.83
CA ARG A 113 -0.88 1.06 -6.38
C ARG A 113 0.28 1.78 -5.70
N ARG A 114 0.62 1.35 -4.50
CA ARG A 114 1.75 1.90 -3.76
C ARG A 114 2.67 0.81 -3.25
N MET A 115 3.94 0.91 -3.59
CA MET A 115 5.00 0.04 -3.10
C MET A 115 5.91 0.84 -2.19
N LEU A 116 6.13 0.33 -0.98
CA LEU A 116 7.04 0.90 0.01
C LEU A 116 8.18 -0.06 0.28
N ALA A 117 9.39 0.47 0.45
CA ALA A 117 10.51 -0.30 0.94
C ALA A 117 11.31 0.47 2.00
N ILE A 118 11.81 -0.24 3.01
CA ILE A 118 12.94 0.21 3.83
C ILE A 118 14.17 -0.50 3.28
N VAL A 119 15.22 0.27 3.02
CA VAL A 119 16.53 -0.25 2.64
C VAL A 119 17.52 0.09 3.76
N ASP A 120 17.95 -0.93 4.48
CA ASP A 120 18.94 -0.80 5.54
C ASP A 120 20.33 -0.63 4.96
N VAL A 121 21.02 0.42 5.37
CA VAL A 121 22.40 0.71 4.98
C VAL A 121 23.36 0.21 6.05
N SER A 122 23.02 0.45 7.32
CA SER A 122 23.71 -0.02 8.51
C SER A 122 22.70 -0.25 9.64
N GLU A 123 23.16 -0.50 10.85
CA GLU A 123 22.26 -0.65 12.00
C GLU A 123 21.47 0.63 12.30
N ASP A 124 22.10 1.80 12.10
CA ASP A 124 21.57 3.13 12.42
C ASP A 124 21.14 3.95 11.18
N GLN A 125 21.50 3.54 9.98
CA GLN A 125 21.23 4.26 8.74
C GLN A 125 20.34 3.47 7.79
N PHE A 126 19.38 4.14 7.21
CA PHE A 126 18.44 3.60 6.24
C PHE A 126 17.88 4.70 5.34
N TYR A 127 17.25 4.30 4.27
CA TYR A 127 16.35 5.15 3.50
C TYR A 127 15.11 4.36 3.10
N CYS A 128 14.05 5.08 2.74
CA CYS A 128 12.81 4.48 2.28
C CYS A 128 12.57 4.82 0.81
N LEU A 129 11.86 3.92 0.15
CA LEU A 129 11.34 4.12 -1.21
C LEU A 129 9.83 4.17 -1.13
N ASP A 130 9.25 5.07 -1.92
CA ASP A 130 7.81 5.17 -2.14
C ASP A 130 7.57 5.27 -3.65
N LEU A 131 7.00 4.21 -4.21
CA LEU A 131 6.63 4.13 -5.61
C LEU A 131 5.11 4.10 -5.70
N PHE A 132 4.52 5.17 -6.24
CA PHE A 132 3.09 5.32 -6.30
C PHE A 132 2.61 5.49 -7.73
N ARG A 133 1.62 4.71 -8.12
CA ARG A 133 0.97 4.75 -9.42
C ARG A 133 -0.52 4.96 -9.26
N VAL A 134 -1.07 5.83 -10.07
CA VAL A 134 -2.51 6.12 -10.14
C VAL A 134 -2.97 6.04 -11.57
N SER A 135 -4.05 5.30 -11.81
CA SER A 135 -4.74 5.21 -13.09
C SER A 135 -6.19 5.65 -12.93
N GLY A 136 -6.70 6.36 -13.91
CA GLY A 136 -8.11 6.77 -14.00
C GLY A 136 -8.34 8.25 -13.77
N GLY A 137 -9.54 8.72 -14.11
CA GLY A 137 -9.84 10.15 -14.08
C GLY A 137 -9.06 10.98 -15.10
N ASP A 138 -9.18 12.28 -15.02
CA ASP A 138 -8.50 13.25 -15.89
C ASP A 138 -7.51 14.15 -15.15
N GLU A 139 -7.48 14.09 -13.82
CA GLU A 139 -6.64 14.96 -13.00
C GLU A 139 -6.22 14.26 -11.71
N HIS A 140 -4.92 14.31 -11.38
CA HIS A 140 -4.35 13.73 -10.18
C HIS A 140 -3.61 14.77 -9.36
N TRP A 141 -3.87 14.78 -8.05
CA TRP A 141 -3.15 15.57 -7.06
C TRP A 141 -2.54 14.64 -6.03
N TRP A 142 -1.24 14.41 -6.09
CA TRP A 142 -0.50 13.73 -5.05
C TRP A 142 -0.12 14.73 -3.97
N THR A 143 -0.47 14.47 -2.72
CA THR A 143 -0.25 15.39 -1.61
C THR A 143 0.68 14.79 -0.58
N PHE A 144 1.55 15.60 -0.01
CA PHE A 144 2.51 15.19 0.99
C PHE A 144 2.76 16.30 2.01
N HIS A 145 2.95 15.92 3.26
CA HIS A 145 3.37 16.80 4.34
C HIS A 145 4.21 16.03 5.36
N CYS A 146 4.95 16.74 6.18
CA CYS A 146 5.71 16.20 7.29
C CYS A 146 5.30 16.92 8.58
N GLN A 147 5.92 16.58 9.71
CA GLN A 147 5.82 17.32 10.97
C GLN A 147 6.31 18.78 10.80
N GLU A 148 6.02 19.63 11.79
CA GLU A 148 6.47 21.03 11.77
C GLU A 148 8.00 21.11 11.71
N GLY A 149 8.51 21.92 10.78
CA GLY A 149 9.94 22.09 10.59
C GLY A 149 10.27 23.30 9.72
N ASP A 150 11.51 23.77 9.79
CA ASP A 150 12.02 24.73 8.83
C ASP A 150 12.16 24.03 7.47
N PHE A 151 11.61 24.66 6.44
CA PHE A 151 11.41 24.01 5.14
C PHE A 151 12.27 24.63 4.05
N ALA A 152 12.87 23.78 3.22
CA ALA A 152 13.63 24.19 2.06
C ALA A 152 13.41 23.23 0.88
N THR A 153 13.62 23.73 -0.36
CA THR A 153 13.59 22.89 -1.57
C THR A 153 14.88 23.06 -2.37
N GLN A 154 15.24 22.02 -3.11
CA GLN A 154 16.31 22.05 -4.11
C GLN A 154 15.78 21.52 -5.44
N GLY A 155 16.26 22.07 -6.55
CA GLY A 155 15.86 21.66 -7.90
C GLY A 155 14.50 22.21 -8.37
N LEU A 156 13.81 23.02 -7.56
CA LEU A 156 12.57 23.70 -7.92
C LEU A 156 12.78 25.21 -8.03
N LYS A 157 12.26 25.81 -9.10
CA LYS A 157 12.19 27.26 -9.28
C LYS A 157 10.79 27.75 -8.90
N LEU A 158 10.56 27.89 -7.61
CA LEU A 158 9.25 28.27 -7.06
C LEU A 158 8.91 29.73 -7.42
N THR A 159 7.68 29.93 -7.87
CA THR A 159 7.08 31.24 -8.12
C THR A 159 5.89 31.43 -7.20
N LYS A 160 5.93 32.50 -6.41
CA LYS A 160 4.88 32.82 -5.45
C LYS A 160 3.60 33.29 -6.13
N GLN A 161 2.47 32.73 -5.73
CA GLN A 161 1.14 33.21 -6.10
C GLN A 161 0.82 34.51 -5.34
N ASN A 162 0.19 35.46 -5.99
CA ASN A 162 -0.16 36.75 -5.38
C ASN A 162 -1.50 36.64 -4.62
N GLY A 163 -1.44 36.17 -3.36
CA GLY A 163 -2.62 36.05 -2.48
C GLY A 163 -3.42 34.78 -2.67
N GLY A 164 -4.57 34.73 -2.02
CA GLY A 164 -5.53 33.62 -2.09
C GLY A 164 -5.05 32.29 -1.53
N THR A 165 -5.56 31.21 -2.11
CA THR A 165 -5.34 29.82 -1.68
C THR A 165 -5.00 28.94 -2.87
N LEU A 166 -4.86 27.63 -2.66
CA LEU A 166 -4.65 26.67 -3.75
C LEU A 166 -5.83 26.68 -4.76
N ALA A 167 -7.02 27.02 -4.27
CA ALA A 167 -8.22 27.19 -5.09
C ALA A 167 -8.13 28.36 -6.09
N GLY A 168 -7.27 29.33 -5.85
CA GLY A 168 -7.02 30.46 -6.74
C GLY A 168 -6.50 31.71 -6.02
N PRO A 169 -5.85 32.65 -6.76
CA PRO A 169 -5.27 33.85 -6.15
C PRO A 169 -6.32 34.77 -5.52
N ASP A 170 -7.56 34.76 -6.01
CA ASP A 170 -8.66 35.57 -5.52
C ASP A 170 -9.62 34.80 -4.59
N VAL A 171 -9.31 33.53 -4.26
CA VAL A 171 -10.15 32.69 -3.40
C VAL A 171 -9.66 32.78 -1.95
N PRO A 172 -10.45 33.36 -1.04
CA PRO A 172 -10.06 33.48 0.36
C PRO A 172 -10.04 32.13 1.09
N TYR A 173 -9.37 32.11 2.25
CA TYR A 173 -9.31 30.91 3.10
C TYR A 173 -10.70 30.45 3.52
N GLY A 174 -10.99 29.17 3.28
CA GLY A 174 -12.26 28.53 3.68
C GLY A 174 -13.48 29.00 2.89
N ASP A 175 -13.35 29.38 1.62
CA ASP A 175 -14.44 29.90 0.80
C ASP A 175 -15.52 28.86 0.49
N ASP A 176 -16.63 28.94 1.20
CA ASP A 176 -17.80 28.08 1.03
C ASP A 176 -18.48 28.25 -0.35
N ALA A 177 -18.38 29.44 -0.96
CA ALA A 177 -19.00 29.68 -2.26
C ALA A 177 -18.22 28.95 -3.35
N TRP A 178 -16.91 29.05 -3.31
CA TRP A 178 -16.03 28.30 -4.21
C TRP A 178 -16.24 26.78 -4.10
N LEU A 179 -16.33 26.26 -2.87
CA LEU A 179 -16.57 24.82 -2.61
C LEU A 179 -17.87 24.34 -3.27
N LYS A 180 -18.95 25.10 -3.16
CA LYS A 180 -20.26 24.77 -3.78
C LYS A 180 -20.16 24.78 -5.31
N GLU A 181 -19.52 25.79 -5.87
CA GLU A 181 -19.35 25.93 -7.31
C GLU A 181 -18.52 24.79 -7.92
N HIS A 182 -17.56 24.25 -7.15
CA HIS A 182 -16.69 23.16 -7.59
C HIS A 182 -17.16 21.75 -7.16
N GLY A 183 -18.46 21.59 -6.94
CA GLY A 183 -19.10 20.30 -6.73
C GLY A 183 -18.88 19.71 -5.33
N CYS A 184 -18.36 20.49 -4.38
CA CYS A 184 -18.32 20.05 -2.99
C CYS A 184 -19.69 20.20 -2.36
N SER A 185 -20.12 19.19 -1.63
CA SER A 185 -21.39 19.17 -0.90
C SER A 185 -21.17 19.31 0.60
N GLN A 186 -22.06 20.04 1.27
CA GLN A 186 -22.05 20.16 2.71
C GLN A 186 -22.97 19.10 3.34
N SER A 187 -22.42 18.28 4.22
CA SER A 187 -23.14 17.29 5.01
C SER A 187 -23.17 17.69 6.49
N THR A 188 -23.88 16.92 7.31
CA THR A 188 -23.85 17.06 8.79
C THR A 188 -22.43 16.92 9.36
N TYR A 189 -21.54 16.26 8.61
CA TYR A 189 -20.15 15.97 9.00
C TYR A 189 -19.12 16.80 8.20
N GLY A 190 -19.51 17.96 7.67
CA GLY A 190 -18.65 18.87 6.94
C GLY A 190 -18.72 18.75 5.43
N TRP A 191 -17.79 19.41 4.77
CA TRP A 191 -17.66 19.40 3.33
C TRP A 191 -17.17 18.04 2.80
N ARG A 192 -17.68 17.66 1.64
CA ARG A 192 -17.32 16.44 0.90
C ARG A 192 -17.04 16.81 -0.55
N GLY A 193 -16.12 16.09 -1.19
CA GLY A 193 -15.72 16.30 -2.57
C GLY A 193 -14.21 16.32 -2.74
N ASN A 194 -13.74 16.17 -3.97
CA ASN A 194 -12.31 15.98 -4.23
C ASN A 194 -11.46 17.24 -3.95
N LEU A 195 -12.06 18.44 -4.05
CA LEU A 195 -11.33 19.71 -3.97
C LEU A 195 -11.55 20.47 -2.66
N PHE A 196 -12.21 19.87 -1.66
CA PHE A 196 -12.62 20.62 -0.46
C PHE A 196 -11.45 21.12 0.40
N GLY A 197 -10.26 20.57 0.27
CA GLY A 197 -9.04 21.06 0.91
C GLY A 197 -8.43 22.30 0.27
N PHE A 198 -8.73 22.58 -1.01
CA PHE A 198 -8.05 23.63 -1.79
C PHE A 198 -8.15 25.04 -1.22
N PRO A 199 -9.32 25.53 -0.77
CA PRO A 199 -9.40 26.85 -0.16
C PRO A 199 -8.81 26.93 1.26
N HIS A 200 -8.20 25.85 1.77
CA HIS A 200 -7.56 25.84 3.08
C HIS A 200 -6.02 25.80 3.02
N LEU A 201 -5.47 25.66 1.81
CA LEU A 201 -4.02 25.71 1.57
C LEU A 201 -3.64 27.06 1.01
N TYR A 202 -2.72 27.77 1.66
CA TYR A 202 -2.38 29.17 1.39
C TYR A 202 -0.86 29.38 1.26
N ASN A 203 -0.41 30.60 1.00
CA ASN A 203 0.99 30.90 0.68
C ASN A 203 1.53 30.02 -0.45
N VAL A 204 0.76 29.93 -1.51
CA VAL A 204 1.00 29.00 -2.63
C VAL A 204 2.19 29.45 -3.46
N GLU A 205 3.11 28.54 -3.70
CA GLU A 205 4.23 28.68 -4.63
C GLU A 205 4.23 27.51 -5.61
N ARG A 206 4.53 27.79 -6.88
CA ARG A 206 4.41 26.80 -7.96
C ARG A 206 5.71 26.69 -8.75
N ALA A 207 6.05 25.46 -9.18
CA ALA A 207 7.17 25.20 -10.06
C ALA A 207 6.83 24.11 -11.08
N LYS A 208 7.42 24.21 -12.27
CA LYS A 208 7.49 23.07 -13.18
C LYS A 208 8.73 22.26 -12.82
N PRO A 209 8.59 20.94 -12.52
CA PRO A 209 9.75 20.10 -12.27
C PRO A 209 10.52 19.85 -13.57
N GLU A 210 11.81 20.18 -13.58
CA GLU A 210 12.69 20.02 -14.77
C GLU A 210 13.70 18.86 -14.60
N GLY A 211 13.66 18.17 -13.46
CA GLY A 211 14.58 17.09 -13.12
C GLY A 211 14.39 16.61 -11.69
N VAL A 212 15.42 16.04 -11.11
CA VAL A 212 15.44 15.63 -9.71
C VAL A 212 15.28 16.84 -8.81
N TRP A 213 14.37 16.76 -7.87
CA TRP A 213 14.17 17.81 -6.86
C TRP A 213 13.98 17.20 -5.47
N SER A 214 14.15 18.00 -4.44
CA SER A 214 13.91 17.57 -3.07
C SER A 214 13.22 18.66 -2.23
N ALA A 215 12.54 18.18 -1.20
CA ALA A 215 11.99 18.99 -0.12
C ALA A 215 12.54 18.47 1.21
N ASP A 216 12.98 19.36 2.07
CA ASP A 216 13.65 19.09 3.34
C ASP A 216 12.96 19.84 4.48
N TRP A 217 12.67 19.14 5.57
CA TRP A 217 12.11 19.66 6.81
C TRP A 217 13.12 19.45 7.94
N ALA A 218 13.69 20.53 8.49
CA ALA A 218 14.42 20.46 9.75
C ALA A 218 13.40 20.44 10.89
N LEU A 219 13.18 19.26 11.48
CA LEU A 219 12.08 18.99 12.41
C LEU A 219 12.25 19.73 13.73
N LYS A 220 11.25 20.50 14.16
CA LYS A 220 11.32 21.28 15.39
C LYS A 220 11.30 20.44 16.67
N GLU A 221 10.54 19.35 16.66
CA GLU A 221 10.39 18.48 17.84
C GLU A 221 11.44 17.38 17.95
N ALA A 222 12.34 17.25 16.96
CA ALA A 222 13.37 16.22 16.94
C ALA A 222 14.74 16.83 16.66
N ASP A 223 15.42 17.29 17.70
CA ASP A 223 16.66 18.08 17.68
C ASP A 223 17.65 17.64 16.60
N GLY A 224 17.92 18.56 15.67
CA GLY A 224 18.83 18.37 14.54
C GLY A 224 18.44 17.28 13.56
N LEU A 225 17.25 16.70 13.65
CA LEU A 225 16.76 15.70 12.70
C LEU A 225 16.12 16.38 11.48
N HIS A 226 16.56 15.98 10.30
CA HIS A 226 15.98 16.36 9.03
C HIS A 226 15.20 15.19 8.43
N PHE A 227 14.06 15.52 7.85
CA PHE A 227 13.33 14.64 6.92
C PHE A 227 13.51 15.19 5.51
N ARG A 228 14.03 14.39 4.60
CA ARG A 228 14.16 14.77 3.19
C ARG A 228 13.42 13.82 2.27
N LEU A 229 12.54 14.41 1.46
CA LEU A 229 11.86 13.78 0.34
C LEU A 229 12.61 14.16 -0.94
N THR A 230 13.15 13.19 -1.67
CA THR A 230 13.77 13.39 -2.99
C THR A 230 12.90 12.72 -4.05
N VAL A 231 12.48 13.46 -5.06
CA VAL A 231 11.69 12.97 -6.19
C VAL A 231 12.55 12.95 -7.44
N PRO A 232 13.08 11.78 -7.83
CA PRO A 232 13.93 11.62 -9.00
C PRO A 232 13.16 11.60 -10.31
N SER A 233 11.89 11.22 -10.26
CA SER A 233 11.02 11.10 -11.45
C SER A 233 9.56 11.26 -11.06
N THR A 234 8.84 12.01 -11.89
CA THR A 234 7.40 12.19 -11.75
C THR A 234 6.78 12.54 -13.12
N ASP A 235 5.54 12.13 -13.32
CA ASP A 235 4.72 12.56 -14.47
C ASP A 235 3.99 13.89 -14.18
N ALA A 236 4.19 14.48 -12.99
CA ALA A 236 3.55 15.73 -12.63
C ALA A 236 3.96 16.89 -13.56
N ALA A 237 2.98 17.61 -14.05
CA ALA A 237 3.18 18.82 -14.83
C ALA A 237 3.59 20.01 -13.94
N GLU A 238 3.22 19.97 -12.67
CA GLU A 238 3.45 21.03 -11.70
C GLU A 238 3.74 20.48 -10.31
N VAL A 239 4.61 21.18 -9.57
CA VAL A 239 4.81 20.99 -8.12
C VAL A 239 4.34 22.26 -7.41
N VAL A 240 3.54 22.08 -6.38
CA VAL A 240 3.03 23.17 -5.54
C VAL A 240 3.55 22.99 -4.12
N VAL A 241 4.02 24.10 -3.55
CA VAL A 241 4.38 24.20 -2.13
C VAL A 241 3.43 25.20 -1.48
N CYS A 242 2.86 24.87 -0.36
CA CYS A 242 1.93 25.76 0.35
C CYS A 242 1.92 25.50 1.85
N ASP A 243 1.25 26.37 2.58
CA ASP A 243 1.00 26.21 4.01
C ASP A 243 -0.40 25.67 4.25
N GLY A 244 -0.54 24.84 5.27
CA GLY A 244 -1.83 24.38 5.77
C GLY A 244 -1.79 24.27 7.29
N LYS A 245 -2.92 24.47 7.94
CA LYS A 245 -3.02 24.34 9.39
C LYS A 245 -3.18 22.87 9.77
N SER A 246 -2.47 22.42 10.79
CA SER A 246 -2.74 21.10 11.36
C SER A 246 -4.15 21.05 11.96
N PRO A 247 -4.79 19.87 12.03
CA PRO A 247 -6.13 19.72 12.60
C PRO A 247 -6.17 19.99 14.11
N ALA A 248 -5.06 20.27 14.70
CA ALA A 248 -4.83 20.70 16.07
C ALA A 248 -5.79 20.13 17.12
N GLY A 249 -5.51 18.96 17.59
CA GLY A 249 -6.01 18.53 18.88
C GLY A 249 -5.47 19.40 20.00
N ALA A 250 -4.16 19.51 20.13
CA ALA A 250 -3.51 20.17 21.26
C ALA A 250 -2.75 21.45 20.91
N SER A 251 -2.09 21.53 19.77
CA SER A 251 -1.28 22.69 19.38
C SER A 251 -1.38 22.90 17.88
N PRO A 252 -2.17 23.89 17.43
CA PRO A 252 -2.21 24.21 16.00
C PRO A 252 -0.85 24.73 15.55
N TYR A 253 -0.29 24.09 14.55
CA TYR A 253 0.92 24.54 13.89
C TYR A 253 0.69 24.61 12.38
N GLU A 254 1.52 25.37 11.71
CA GLU A 254 1.50 25.42 10.25
C GLU A 254 2.36 24.29 9.69
N MET A 255 1.80 23.57 8.74
CA MET A 255 2.47 22.48 8.04
C MET A 255 2.82 22.94 6.65
N LYS A 256 4.01 22.58 6.17
CA LYS A 256 4.36 22.68 4.76
C LYS A 256 3.81 21.50 4.00
N TRP A 257 3.04 21.79 2.98
CA TRP A 257 2.51 20.83 2.03
C TRP A 257 3.27 20.90 0.72
N VAL A 258 3.51 19.75 0.15
CA VAL A 258 4.05 19.58 -1.20
C VAL A 258 3.03 18.80 -1.99
N LEU A 259 2.58 19.35 -3.11
CA LEU A 259 1.64 18.69 -3.98
C LEU A 259 2.24 18.53 -5.37
N MET A 260 1.95 17.41 -6.01
CA MET A 260 2.27 17.19 -7.41
C MET A 260 0.97 17.08 -8.19
N HIS A 261 0.84 17.83 -9.25
CA HIS A 261 -0.35 17.90 -10.08
C HIS A 261 -0.07 17.38 -11.48
N ASN A 262 -0.94 16.51 -11.95
CA ASN A 262 -0.96 16.02 -13.32
C ASN A 262 -2.38 16.08 -13.86
N GLN A 263 -2.52 16.44 -15.14
CA GLN A 263 -3.80 16.52 -15.84
C GLN A 263 -3.64 16.03 -17.28
N GLY A 264 -4.62 15.28 -17.77
CA GLY A 264 -4.61 14.71 -19.11
C GLY A 264 -5.98 14.23 -19.59
N GLU A 265 -6.00 13.50 -20.68
CA GLU A 265 -7.21 12.81 -21.13
C GLU A 265 -7.46 11.56 -20.28
N ALA A 266 -8.71 11.33 -19.90
CA ALA A 266 -9.08 10.14 -19.13
C ALA A 266 -9.01 8.85 -19.98
N PRO A 267 -8.46 7.72 -19.46
CA PRO A 267 -7.86 7.59 -18.15
C PRO A 267 -6.44 8.18 -18.08
N THR A 268 -6.22 9.13 -17.20
CA THR A 268 -4.88 9.66 -16.93
C THR A 268 -4.07 8.66 -16.12
N HIS A 269 -2.77 8.62 -16.35
CA HIS A 269 -1.81 7.80 -15.63
C HIS A 269 -0.75 8.67 -14.97
N THR A 270 -0.47 8.43 -13.70
CA THR A 270 0.55 9.19 -12.96
C THR A 270 1.42 8.26 -12.15
N GLN A 271 2.72 8.33 -12.37
CA GLN A 271 3.73 7.63 -11.57
C GLN A 271 4.56 8.65 -10.79
N VAL A 272 4.67 8.43 -9.49
CA VAL A 272 5.53 9.19 -8.59
C VAL A 272 6.47 8.22 -7.92
N ALA A 273 7.76 8.52 -7.99
CA ALA A 273 8.75 7.82 -7.21
C ALA A 273 9.43 8.80 -6.27
N SER A 274 9.60 8.40 -5.04
CA SER A 274 10.33 9.19 -4.07
C SER A 274 11.27 8.35 -3.23
N VAL A 275 12.35 8.98 -2.78
CA VAL A 275 13.30 8.45 -1.82
C VAL A 275 13.23 9.32 -0.58
N ILE A 276 13.03 8.70 0.55
CA ILE A 276 12.90 9.36 1.85
C ILE A 276 14.11 9.00 2.69
N GLU A 277 14.78 9.99 3.24
CA GLU A 277 15.83 9.80 4.23
C GLU A 277 15.61 10.66 5.47
N LEU A 278 16.13 10.17 6.57
CA LEU A 278 16.26 10.90 7.82
C LEU A 278 17.73 11.04 8.16
N TYR A 279 18.16 12.24 8.53
CA TYR A 279 19.57 12.48 8.84
C TYR A 279 19.76 13.56 9.90
N ARG A 280 20.89 13.51 10.60
CA ARG A 280 21.41 14.58 11.44
C ARG A 280 22.78 15.02 10.92
N GLY A 281 23.00 16.33 10.82
CA GLY A 281 24.22 16.87 10.23
C GLY A 281 24.26 16.65 8.72
N GLU A 282 25.14 15.78 8.23
CA GLU A 282 25.29 15.54 6.79
C GLU A 282 24.30 14.47 6.27
N PRO A 283 23.67 14.70 5.12
CA PRO A 283 22.78 13.73 4.49
C PRO A 283 23.48 12.40 4.17
N LEU A 284 22.75 11.31 4.36
CA LEU A 284 23.18 9.97 3.95
C LEU A 284 23.23 9.85 2.42
N ILE A 285 22.24 10.40 1.72
CA ILE A 285 22.11 10.31 0.27
C ILE A 285 22.79 11.51 -0.38
N ARG A 286 23.81 11.22 -1.20
CA ARG A 286 24.51 12.23 -2.00
C ARG A 286 23.73 12.58 -3.25
N ARG A 287 23.16 11.57 -3.93
CA ARG A 287 22.47 11.73 -5.20
C ARG A 287 21.45 10.62 -5.42
N VAL A 288 20.37 10.97 -6.08
CA VAL A 288 19.37 10.03 -6.60
C VAL A 288 19.19 10.32 -8.09
N ASN A 289 19.29 9.29 -8.93
CA ASN A 289 19.13 9.43 -10.38
C ASN A 289 18.15 8.38 -10.90
N PRO A 290 17.17 8.73 -11.74
CA PRO A 290 16.39 7.73 -12.45
C PRO A 290 17.29 7.02 -13.49
N ILE A 291 17.03 5.75 -13.72
CA ILE A 291 17.65 5.02 -14.83
C ILE A 291 16.82 5.32 -16.08
N GLY A 292 17.37 6.17 -16.93
CA GLY A 292 16.81 6.57 -18.20
C GLY A 292 15.97 7.86 -18.20
N PRO A 293 15.38 8.23 -19.34
CA PRO A 293 14.65 9.47 -19.48
C PRO A 293 13.41 9.50 -18.58
N MET A 294 13.10 10.67 -18.04
CA MET A 294 11.86 10.96 -17.34
C MET A 294 10.70 10.89 -18.33
N GLY A 295 9.63 10.19 -17.97
CA GLY A 295 8.41 10.08 -18.77
C GLY A 295 7.88 8.65 -18.86
N ALA A 296 6.64 8.49 -19.33
CA ALA A 296 5.82 7.28 -19.29
C ALA A 296 6.42 6.00 -19.94
N MET A 297 7.52 6.12 -20.66
CA MET A 297 8.21 5.01 -21.31
C MET A 297 9.71 5.07 -21.00
N GLY A 298 10.08 4.83 -19.75
CA GLY A 298 11.48 4.72 -19.34
C GLY A 298 12.22 3.58 -20.07
N PRO A 299 13.58 3.52 -19.99
CA PRO A 299 14.40 2.55 -20.72
C PRO A 299 14.16 1.10 -20.31
N MET A 300 13.46 0.88 -19.21
CA MET A 300 13.07 -0.45 -18.73
C MET A 300 11.89 -1.04 -19.51
N GLY A 301 11.28 -0.28 -20.44
CA GLY A 301 10.13 -0.72 -21.22
C GLY A 301 8.80 -0.75 -20.44
N PRO A 302 7.71 -1.15 -21.12
CA PRO A 302 6.38 -1.18 -20.53
C PRO A 302 6.29 -2.22 -19.42
N ASP A 303 5.44 -1.93 -18.44
CA ASP A 303 5.18 -2.79 -17.29
C ASP A 303 3.71 -3.18 -17.20
N GLU A 304 2.85 -2.20 -16.97
CA GLU A 304 1.40 -2.33 -17.01
C GLU A 304 0.82 -1.18 -17.86
N PRO A 305 -0.44 -1.28 -18.34
CA PRO A 305 -0.99 -0.25 -19.21
C PRO A 305 -0.80 1.17 -18.67
N GLY A 306 -0.15 2.04 -19.44
CA GLY A 306 0.16 3.41 -19.07
C GLY A 306 1.40 3.62 -18.21
N PHE A 307 2.11 2.56 -17.79
CA PHE A 307 3.27 2.66 -16.89
C PHE A 307 4.49 1.91 -17.42
N ALA A 308 5.67 2.46 -17.12
CA ALA A 308 6.94 1.78 -17.34
C ALA A 308 7.44 1.12 -16.04
N ALA A 309 8.27 0.09 -16.20
CA ALA A 309 9.05 -0.44 -15.09
C ALA A 309 10.02 0.64 -14.56
N TYR A 310 10.27 0.61 -13.28
CA TYR A 310 11.01 1.63 -12.58
C TYR A 310 12.47 1.24 -12.35
N GLY A 311 13.38 2.18 -12.57
CA GLY A 311 14.79 2.00 -12.27
C GLY A 311 15.40 3.26 -11.67
N LEU A 312 16.24 3.09 -10.65
CA LEU A 312 16.81 4.21 -9.91
C LEU A 312 18.19 3.86 -9.32
N VAL A 313 19.06 4.85 -9.26
CA VAL A 313 20.38 4.76 -8.61
C VAL A 313 20.41 5.71 -7.43
N VAL A 314 20.74 5.19 -6.24
CA VAL A 314 20.96 5.95 -5.01
C VAL A 314 22.45 5.88 -4.67
N GLU A 315 23.13 7.02 -4.72
CA GLU A 315 24.53 7.17 -4.33
C GLU A 315 24.60 7.69 -2.89
N LEU A 316 25.24 6.93 -2.00
CA LEU A 316 25.39 7.26 -0.60
C LEU A 316 26.73 7.96 -0.29
N ALA A 317 26.77 8.74 0.76
CA ALA A 317 27.95 9.49 1.20
C ALA A 317 29.13 8.58 1.61
N ASN A 318 28.83 7.34 2.05
CA ASN A 318 29.81 6.34 2.45
C ASN A 318 30.43 5.54 1.28
N GLY A 319 30.15 5.92 0.02
CA GLY A 319 30.66 5.25 -1.19
C GLY A 319 29.82 4.06 -1.66
N ARG A 320 28.75 3.71 -0.94
CA ARG A 320 27.79 2.70 -1.41
C ARG A 320 26.92 3.29 -2.52
N THR A 321 26.65 2.49 -3.53
CA THR A 321 25.72 2.79 -4.61
C THR A 321 24.70 1.67 -4.71
N ASP A 322 23.41 2.01 -4.66
CA ASP A 322 22.31 1.07 -4.80
C ASP A 322 21.61 1.30 -6.14
N THR A 323 21.56 0.26 -6.97
CA THR A 323 20.75 0.24 -8.19
C THR A 323 19.49 -0.55 -7.90
N ILE A 324 18.33 0.09 -8.08
CA ILE A 324 17.03 -0.43 -7.68
C ILE A 324 16.15 -0.57 -8.91
N PHE A 325 15.40 -1.67 -8.97
CA PHE A 325 14.43 -1.95 -10.01
C PHE A 325 13.10 -2.35 -9.39
N ALA A 326 11.99 -1.92 -10.00
CA ALA A 326 10.64 -2.33 -9.62
C ALA A 326 9.74 -2.47 -10.84
N ALA A 327 8.93 -3.54 -10.86
CA ALA A 327 7.92 -3.78 -11.88
C ALA A 327 6.72 -4.54 -11.29
N THR A 328 5.58 -4.46 -11.95
CA THR A 328 4.40 -5.28 -11.64
C THR A 328 4.42 -6.60 -12.39
N ASP A 329 4.87 -6.59 -13.64
CA ASP A 329 5.11 -7.83 -14.40
C ASP A 329 6.49 -8.41 -14.06
N ALA A 330 6.46 -9.50 -13.30
CA ALA A 330 7.66 -10.20 -12.82
C ALA A 330 8.30 -11.13 -13.85
N ASN A 331 7.64 -11.38 -14.99
CA ASN A 331 8.06 -12.41 -15.95
C ASN A 331 8.85 -11.84 -17.13
N THR A 332 8.63 -10.59 -17.46
CA THR A 332 9.35 -9.93 -18.56
C THR A 332 10.78 -9.58 -18.14
N VAL A 333 11.76 -10.13 -18.87
CA VAL A 333 13.16 -9.75 -18.69
C VAL A 333 13.39 -8.38 -19.32
N ARG A 334 13.79 -7.43 -18.49
CA ARG A 334 14.11 -6.06 -18.88
C ARG A 334 15.62 -5.83 -18.80
N THR A 335 16.13 -5.00 -19.69
CA THR A 335 17.54 -4.59 -19.66
C THR A 335 17.67 -3.13 -19.26
N ALA A 336 18.74 -2.81 -18.56
CA ALA A 336 19.07 -1.44 -18.19
C ALA A 336 20.55 -1.13 -18.48
N PRO A 337 20.91 0.17 -18.59
CA PRO A 337 22.28 0.61 -18.76
C PRO A 337 23.22 0.01 -17.70
N GLY A 338 24.47 -0.25 -18.09
CA GLY A 338 25.46 -0.87 -17.21
C GLY A 338 25.44 -2.40 -17.21
N GLY A 339 24.72 -3.03 -18.14
CA GLY A 339 24.65 -4.48 -18.31
C GLY A 339 23.71 -5.19 -17.34
N PHE A 340 22.72 -4.47 -16.83
CA PHE A 340 21.70 -5.06 -15.97
C PHE A 340 20.63 -5.80 -16.75
N GLU A 341 20.19 -6.92 -16.18
CA GLU A 341 18.98 -7.66 -16.57
C GLU A 341 18.11 -7.88 -15.33
N PHE A 342 16.84 -7.55 -15.45
CA PHE A 342 15.86 -7.65 -14.35
C PHE A 342 14.54 -8.27 -14.82
N ALA A 343 14.08 -9.28 -14.08
CA ALA A 343 12.72 -9.84 -14.16
C ALA A 343 12.24 -10.11 -12.74
N GLY A 344 11.35 -9.28 -12.21
CA GLY A 344 10.91 -9.37 -10.82
C GLY A 344 9.99 -8.22 -10.42
N ARG A 345 9.50 -8.31 -9.19
CA ARG A 345 8.69 -7.27 -8.56
C ARG A 345 9.59 -6.17 -7.98
N PHE A 346 10.69 -6.56 -7.36
CA PHE A 346 11.67 -5.65 -6.79
C PHE A 346 13.08 -6.26 -6.87
N GLY A 347 14.06 -5.42 -7.15
CA GLY A 347 15.47 -5.78 -7.17
C GLY A 347 16.36 -4.69 -6.61
N LEU A 348 17.34 -5.08 -5.80
CA LEU A 348 18.41 -4.21 -5.28
C LEU A 348 19.75 -4.81 -5.64
N PHE A 349 20.63 -4.03 -6.27
CA PHE A 349 22.02 -4.36 -6.54
C PHE A 349 22.92 -3.30 -5.91
N SER A 350 23.61 -3.67 -4.83
CA SER A 350 24.48 -2.75 -4.09
C SER A 350 25.95 -2.95 -4.43
N GLU A 351 26.65 -1.85 -4.53
CA GLU A 351 28.10 -1.78 -4.73
C GLU A 351 28.72 -0.91 -3.64
N GLN A 352 29.94 -1.28 -3.22
CA GLN A 352 30.79 -0.44 -2.37
C GLN A 352 32.01 -0.06 -3.18
N ASP A 353 32.22 1.23 -3.43
CA ASP A 353 33.32 1.75 -4.24
C ASP A 353 33.45 1.05 -5.61
N GLY A 354 32.29 0.82 -6.26
CA GLY A 354 32.17 0.17 -7.57
C GLY A 354 32.33 -1.35 -7.57
N LYS A 355 32.46 -1.99 -6.39
CA LYS A 355 32.49 -3.45 -6.26
C LYS A 355 31.16 -3.98 -5.75
N PRO A 356 30.54 -4.95 -6.45
CA PRO A 356 29.29 -5.57 -6.01
C PRO A 356 29.42 -6.19 -4.61
N THR A 357 28.45 -5.90 -3.74
CA THR A 357 28.45 -6.39 -2.35
C THR A 357 27.19 -7.15 -1.98
N GLN A 358 26.05 -6.73 -2.50
CA GLN A 358 24.75 -7.31 -2.15
C GLN A 358 23.83 -7.33 -3.36
N VAL A 359 23.11 -8.41 -3.54
CA VAL A 359 22.00 -8.51 -4.50
C VAL A 359 20.77 -9.04 -3.79
N VAL A 360 19.64 -8.39 -3.96
CA VAL A 360 18.33 -8.83 -3.45
C VAL A 360 17.34 -8.88 -4.60
N LEU A 361 16.61 -9.97 -4.73
CA LEU A 361 15.55 -10.15 -5.70
C LEU A 361 14.28 -10.64 -4.98
N ILE A 362 13.19 -9.92 -5.15
CA ILE A 362 11.89 -10.24 -4.56
C ILE A 362 10.85 -10.41 -5.67
N GLY A 363 10.15 -11.53 -5.63
CA GLY A 363 9.08 -11.84 -6.60
C GLY A 363 9.60 -11.86 -8.03
N GLY A 364 10.76 -12.49 -8.27
CA GLY A 364 11.38 -12.46 -9.57
C GLY A 364 12.24 -13.68 -9.92
N THR A 365 12.68 -13.71 -11.16
CA THR A 365 13.51 -14.79 -11.70
C THR A 365 14.92 -14.33 -12.06
N LYS A 366 15.16 -13.01 -12.17
CA LYS A 366 16.48 -12.52 -12.60
C LYS A 366 16.78 -11.13 -12.05
N LEU A 367 17.97 -10.97 -11.47
CA LEU A 367 18.65 -9.70 -11.27
C LEU A 367 20.14 -9.94 -11.42
N THR A 368 20.68 -9.55 -12.56
CA THR A 368 22.11 -9.71 -12.85
C THR A 368 22.69 -8.43 -13.45
N ARG A 369 24.00 -8.24 -13.25
CA ARG A 369 24.80 -7.25 -13.95
C ARG A 369 25.97 -7.97 -14.63
N ASN A 370 26.02 -7.95 -15.96
CA ASN A 370 27.00 -8.70 -16.76
C ASN A 370 27.09 -10.19 -16.34
N GLY A 371 25.96 -10.81 -16.03
CA GLY A 371 25.87 -12.20 -15.60
C GLY A 371 26.13 -12.46 -14.10
N LEU A 372 26.62 -11.48 -13.34
CA LEU A 372 26.77 -11.59 -11.89
C LEU A 372 25.48 -11.20 -11.18
N GLY A 373 24.97 -12.03 -10.28
CA GLY A 373 23.76 -11.75 -9.49
C GLY A 373 22.93 -12.98 -9.21
N ILE A 374 21.62 -12.83 -9.24
CA ILE A 374 20.63 -13.85 -8.88
C ILE A 374 19.85 -14.28 -10.13
N THR A 375 19.70 -15.60 -10.30
CA THR A 375 18.77 -16.23 -11.24
C THR A 375 18.05 -17.36 -10.52
N THR A 376 16.72 -17.43 -10.65
CA THR A 376 15.86 -18.44 -10.04
C THR A 376 14.88 -18.99 -11.06
N ASP A 377 14.21 -20.09 -10.73
CA ASP A 377 13.30 -20.80 -11.64
C ASP A 377 11.86 -20.22 -11.67
N ARG A 378 11.48 -19.44 -10.64
CA ARG A 378 10.12 -18.88 -10.52
C ARG A 378 10.09 -17.58 -9.74
N ALA A 379 9.15 -16.71 -10.08
CA ALA A 379 8.93 -15.43 -9.40
C ALA A 379 8.09 -15.60 -8.12
N GLU A 380 7.13 -16.49 -8.14
CA GLU A 380 6.28 -16.80 -6.99
C GLU A 380 5.98 -18.29 -6.89
N TYR A 381 5.58 -18.72 -5.72
CA TYR A 381 5.00 -20.01 -5.47
C TYR A 381 3.50 -19.88 -5.25
N ARG A 382 2.72 -20.82 -5.82
CA ARG A 382 1.27 -20.89 -5.70
C ARG A 382 0.81 -22.34 -5.57
N ALA A 383 -0.01 -22.62 -4.56
CA ALA A 383 -0.61 -23.95 -4.38
C ALA A 383 -1.98 -23.85 -3.70
N PRO A 384 -2.91 -24.78 -4.04
CA PRO A 384 -4.20 -24.86 -3.37
C PRO A 384 -4.05 -25.35 -1.92
N ILE A 385 -4.90 -24.80 -1.04
CA ILE A 385 -5.11 -25.30 0.31
C ILE A 385 -5.96 -26.57 0.21
N THR A 386 -5.39 -27.70 0.61
CA THR A 386 -6.05 -29.01 0.56
C THR A 386 -6.69 -29.40 1.87
N ARG A 387 -6.22 -28.82 3.01
CA ARG A 387 -6.75 -29.07 4.35
C ARG A 387 -6.53 -27.85 5.25
N VAL A 388 -7.46 -27.63 6.17
CA VAL A 388 -7.37 -26.61 7.23
C VAL A 388 -7.65 -27.29 8.58
N ASP A 389 -6.74 -27.15 9.52
CA ASP A 389 -6.96 -27.48 10.92
C ASP A 389 -7.18 -26.18 11.71
N ARG A 390 -8.43 -25.89 12.04
CA ARG A 390 -8.87 -24.69 12.75
C ARG A 390 -8.48 -24.68 14.24
N ALA A 391 -8.08 -25.82 14.79
CA ALA A 391 -7.68 -25.88 16.21
C ALA A 391 -6.24 -25.40 16.40
N THR A 392 -5.41 -25.56 15.38
CA THR A 392 -4.00 -25.19 15.40
C THR A 392 -3.65 -24.08 14.40
N GLU A 393 -4.64 -23.54 13.70
CA GLU A 393 -4.48 -22.60 12.57
C GLU A 393 -3.41 -23.10 11.58
N THR A 394 -3.54 -24.40 11.19
CA THR A 394 -2.61 -25.03 10.27
C THR A 394 -3.28 -25.28 8.91
N VAL A 395 -2.67 -24.81 7.85
CA VAL A 395 -3.06 -25.11 6.47
C VAL A 395 -2.13 -26.17 5.88
N THR A 396 -2.69 -27.09 5.10
CA THR A 396 -1.92 -28.02 4.26
C THR A 396 -2.04 -27.58 2.82
N VAL A 397 -0.92 -27.47 2.10
CA VAL A 397 -0.87 -27.11 0.68
C VAL A 397 -0.17 -28.20 -0.13
N SER A 398 -0.66 -28.45 -1.33
CA SER A 398 -0.09 -29.45 -2.24
C SER A 398 -0.14 -28.94 -3.69
N PRO A 399 0.98 -29.04 -4.46
CA PRO A 399 2.27 -29.61 -4.06
C PRO A 399 2.95 -28.79 -2.95
N ALA A 400 3.89 -29.39 -2.23
CA ALA A 400 4.68 -28.67 -1.23
C ALA A 400 5.64 -27.67 -1.89
N PRO A 401 5.86 -26.47 -1.30
CA PRO A 401 6.91 -25.57 -1.78
C PRO A 401 8.30 -26.17 -1.56
N PRO A 402 9.28 -25.77 -2.36
CA PRO A 402 10.67 -26.03 -2.04
C PRO A 402 11.03 -25.42 -0.67
N ASN A 403 11.65 -26.20 0.22
CA ASN A 403 12.09 -25.75 1.55
C ASN A 403 11.02 -25.01 2.37
N PRO A 404 9.88 -25.62 2.72
CA PRO A 404 8.80 -24.94 3.42
C PRO A 404 9.24 -24.36 4.77
N GLU A 405 10.27 -24.92 5.42
CA GLU A 405 10.85 -24.38 6.65
C GLU A 405 11.44 -22.97 6.47
N SER A 406 11.87 -22.59 5.27
CA SER A 406 12.34 -21.23 4.98
C SER A 406 11.24 -20.16 5.05
N LEU A 407 9.97 -20.58 5.08
CA LEU A 407 8.83 -19.69 5.25
C LEU A 407 8.61 -19.29 6.71
N VAL A 408 9.19 -19.99 7.69
CA VAL A 408 9.02 -19.65 9.10
C VAL A 408 9.56 -18.25 9.39
N GLY A 409 8.70 -17.42 9.99
CA GLY A 409 8.95 -16.01 10.22
C GLY A 409 8.56 -15.09 9.07
N ASN A 410 8.30 -15.62 7.88
CA ASN A 410 7.88 -14.88 6.69
C ASN A 410 6.34 -14.85 6.53
N TYR A 411 5.87 -13.99 5.64
CA TYR A 411 4.45 -13.87 5.33
C TYR A 411 4.10 -14.62 4.05
N VAL A 412 2.95 -15.27 4.07
CA VAL A 412 2.29 -15.91 2.93
C VAL A 412 0.93 -15.26 2.72
N PHE A 413 0.44 -15.25 1.50
CA PHE A 413 -0.90 -14.77 1.18
C PHE A 413 -1.84 -15.96 1.02
N LEU A 414 -2.99 -15.89 1.70
CA LEU A 414 -4.12 -16.77 1.45
C LEU A 414 -5.11 -16.00 0.58
N THR A 415 -5.42 -16.54 -0.58
CA THR A 415 -6.15 -15.79 -1.60
C THR A 415 -7.27 -16.60 -2.25
N ASN A 416 -8.33 -15.90 -2.59
CA ASN A 416 -9.41 -16.34 -3.47
C ASN A 416 -9.90 -15.11 -4.27
N PRO A 417 -10.85 -15.24 -5.21
CA PRO A 417 -11.28 -14.12 -6.06
C PRO A 417 -11.76 -12.86 -5.34
N HIS A 418 -12.11 -12.96 -4.04
CA HIS A 418 -12.67 -11.85 -3.26
C HIS A 418 -11.80 -11.42 -2.09
N ARG A 419 -10.78 -12.21 -1.74
CA ARG A 419 -9.93 -11.97 -0.56
C ARG A 419 -8.47 -12.26 -0.86
N ARG A 420 -7.59 -11.43 -0.31
CA ARG A 420 -6.16 -11.67 -0.26
C ARG A 420 -5.62 -11.16 1.06
N LEU A 421 -5.19 -12.06 1.91
CA LEU A 421 -4.81 -11.78 3.30
C LEU A 421 -3.41 -12.33 3.58
N ALA A 422 -2.59 -11.55 4.27
CA ALA A 422 -1.24 -11.93 4.64
C ALA A 422 -1.22 -12.58 6.04
N TYR A 423 -0.60 -13.74 6.15
CA TYR A 423 -0.40 -14.46 7.40
C TYR A 423 1.07 -14.81 7.60
N LYS A 424 1.58 -14.60 8.81
CA LYS A 424 2.93 -15.01 9.17
C LYS A 424 2.97 -16.50 9.49
N VAL A 425 3.97 -17.20 8.98
CA VAL A 425 4.19 -18.62 9.24
C VAL A 425 4.99 -18.78 10.53
N LEU A 426 4.43 -19.51 11.50
CA LEU A 426 5.10 -19.82 12.77
C LEU A 426 5.89 -21.11 12.71
N LYS A 427 5.33 -22.12 12.01
CA LYS A 427 5.96 -23.43 11.83
C LYS A 427 5.66 -23.98 10.45
N ALA A 428 6.58 -24.74 9.92
CA ALA A 428 6.42 -25.46 8.67
C ALA A 428 6.96 -26.89 8.79
N SER A 429 6.32 -27.82 8.11
CA SER A 429 6.75 -29.22 7.99
C SER A 429 6.18 -29.83 6.72
N THR A 430 6.73 -30.96 6.28
CA THR A 430 6.26 -31.67 5.08
C THR A 430 5.96 -33.12 5.44
N ASP A 431 4.89 -33.66 4.88
CA ASP A 431 4.57 -35.11 4.91
C ASP A 431 4.03 -35.57 3.54
N ALA A 432 3.42 -36.76 3.52
CA ALA A 432 2.87 -37.33 2.28
C ALA A 432 1.72 -36.51 1.67
N ASP A 433 1.01 -35.73 2.47
CA ASP A 433 -0.14 -34.93 2.05
C ASP A 433 0.26 -33.56 1.51
N GLY A 434 1.52 -33.10 1.76
CA GLY A 434 2.04 -31.81 1.34
C GLY A 434 2.79 -31.05 2.43
N ALA A 435 2.87 -29.73 2.29
CA ALA A 435 3.45 -28.87 3.32
C ALA A 435 2.36 -28.38 4.29
N LYS A 436 2.64 -28.49 5.58
CA LYS A 436 1.83 -27.99 6.69
C LYS A 436 2.44 -26.72 7.23
N LEU A 437 1.67 -25.63 7.22
CA LEU A 437 2.08 -24.31 7.68
C LEU A 437 1.17 -23.86 8.81
N GLN A 438 1.72 -23.68 10.02
CA GLN A 438 1.01 -23.07 11.13
C GLN A 438 1.10 -21.55 11.03
N LEU A 439 -0.05 -20.87 11.09
CA LEU A 439 -0.18 -19.43 10.92
C LEU A 439 -0.30 -18.71 12.27
N GLU A 440 0.12 -17.43 12.34
CA GLU A 440 0.20 -16.66 13.59
C GLU A 440 -1.16 -16.21 14.12
N LEU A 441 -2.10 -15.87 13.24
CA LEU A 441 -3.38 -15.27 13.62
C LEU A 441 -4.51 -16.30 13.53
N ASP A 442 -5.49 -16.15 14.45
CA ASP A 442 -6.77 -16.82 14.35
C ASP A 442 -7.51 -16.33 13.09
N SER A 443 -7.94 -17.26 12.28
CA SER A 443 -8.69 -16.99 11.06
C SER A 443 -10.19 -16.73 11.30
N LEU A 444 -10.67 -16.88 12.54
CA LEU A 444 -12.05 -16.62 12.93
C LEU A 444 -12.32 -15.10 12.94
N VAL A 445 -13.17 -14.65 12.02
CA VAL A 445 -13.50 -13.21 11.86
C VAL A 445 -14.93 -12.87 12.27
N GLY A 446 -15.73 -13.86 12.60
CA GLY A 446 -17.09 -13.67 13.07
C GLY A 446 -17.75 -14.94 13.54
N THR A 447 -18.79 -14.79 14.36
CA THR A 447 -19.62 -15.91 14.83
C THR A 447 -21.08 -15.51 14.79
N GLY A 448 -21.97 -16.48 14.58
CA GLY A 448 -23.41 -16.25 14.64
C GLY A 448 -24.14 -17.47 15.15
N GLN A 449 -25.29 -17.23 15.80
CA GLN A 449 -26.20 -18.32 16.17
C GLN A 449 -27.24 -18.51 15.07
N VAL A 450 -27.45 -19.74 14.64
CA VAL A 450 -28.42 -20.07 13.59
C VAL A 450 -29.84 -19.85 14.11
N SER A 451 -30.59 -18.97 13.44
CA SER A 451 -32.00 -18.72 13.74
C SER A 451 -32.94 -19.29 12.67
N GLY A 452 -32.43 -19.74 11.55
CA GLY A 452 -33.23 -20.35 10.47
C GLY A 452 -32.42 -20.50 9.17
N HIS A 453 -33.10 -20.84 8.09
CA HIS A 453 -32.48 -21.09 6.79
C HIS A 453 -33.31 -20.49 5.65
N GLY A 454 -32.66 -20.30 4.53
CA GLY A 454 -33.22 -20.05 3.21
C GLY A 454 -32.31 -20.69 2.17
N ASP A 455 -32.71 -20.68 0.92
CA ASP A 455 -31.82 -21.13 -0.15
C ASP A 455 -30.57 -20.23 -0.18
N HIS A 456 -29.40 -20.85 -0.12
CA HIS A 456 -28.11 -20.17 0.00
C HIS A 456 -27.99 -19.22 1.22
N LEU A 457 -28.75 -19.47 2.30
CA LEU A 457 -28.71 -18.59 3.47
C LEU A 457 -28.80 -19.35 4.79
N VAL A 458 -27.78 -19.18 5.61
CA VAL A 458 -27.80 -19.55 7.04
C VAL A 458 -28.17 -18.29 7.82
N LYS A 459 -29.43 -18.19 8.27
CA LYS A 459 -29.96 -17.01 9.00
C LYS A 459 -29.37 -16.91 10.39
N SER A 460 -29.16 -15.69 10.84
CA SER A 460 -28.69 -15.39 12.19
C SER A 460 -29.26 -14.06 12.66
N ASP A 461 -29.77 -14.05 13.89
CA ASP A 461 -30.19 -12.82 14.57
C ASP A 461 -29.04 -12.17 15.36
N THR A 462 -27.86 -12.81 15.36
CA THR A 462 -26.66 -12.22 15.96
C THR A 462 -26.23 -11.00 15.14
N PRO A 463 -26.10 -9.82 15.77
CA PRO A 463 -25.64 -8.64 15.05
C PRO A 463 -24.16 -8.80 14.68
N PHE A 464 -23.89 -8.97 13.40
CA PHE A 464 -22.52 -8.89 12.90
C PHE A 464 -22.09 -7.43 12.91
N GLN A 465 -21.06 -7.10 13.65
CA GLN A 465 -20.42 -5.80 13.57
C GLN A 465 -19.70 -5.69 12.23
N LEU A 466 -20.42 -5.24 11.22
CA LEU A 466 -19.83 -5.01 9.91
C LEU A 466 -18.76 -3.92 10.01
N ARG A 467 -17.56 -4.29 9.65
CA ARG A 467 -16.46 -3.38 9.45
C ARG A 467 -16.21 -3.33 7.95
N GLY A 468 -16.66 -2.27 7.30
CA GLY A 468 -16.54 -2.10 5.87
C GLY A 468 -17.56 -2.90 5.04
N TYR A 469 -17.93 -2.33 3.93
CA TYR A 469 -18.77 -2.94 2.93
C TYR A 469 -18.06 -4.16 2.33
N ARG A 470 -18.77 -5.28 2.21
CA ARG A 470 -18.24 -6.54 1.66
C ARG A 470 -17.02 -7.13 2.40
N TYR A 471 -16.85 -6.79 3.68
CA TYR A 471 -15.73 -7.32 4.49
C TYR A 471 -15.68 -8.85 4.49
N TYR A 472 -16.83 -9.51 4.48
CA TYR A 472 -16.94 -10.97 4.56
C TYR A 472 -17.00 -11.69 3.21
N ASP A 473 -16.97 -10.96 2.08
CA ASP A 473 -16.98 -11.58 0.76
C ASP A 473 -15.80 -12.54 0.61
N GLY A 474 -16.07 -13.77 0.17
CA GLY A 474 -15.07 -14.82 0.01
C GLY A 474 -14.63 -15.51 1.31
N ALA A 475 -15.12 -15.10 2.49
CA ALA A 475 -14.91 -15.81 3.73
C ALA A 475 -15.63 -17.18 3.74
N ARG A 476 -15.44 -17.97 4.80
CA ARG A 476 -16.01 -19.30 4.96
C ARG A 476 -16.96 -19.34 6.14
N VAL A 477 -18.22 -19.72 5.93
CA VAL A 477 -19.10 -20.13 7.02
C VAL A 477 -18.87 -21.61 7.31
N VAL A 478 -18.64 -21.92 8.60
CA VAL A 478 -18.31 -23.27 9.06
C VAL A 478 -19.26 -23.66 10.19
N SER A 479 -19.86 -24.85 10.09
CA SER A 479 -20.79 -25.36 11.09
C SER A 479 -20.10 -25.60 12.44
N ALA A 480 -20.88 -25.63 13.53
CA ALA A 480 -20.39 -25.90 14.87
C ALA A 480 -19.60 -27.21 14.96
N ALA A 481 -20.08 -28.25 14.28
CA ALA A 481 -19.42 -29.55 14.20
C ALA A 481 -18.18 -29.57 13.29
N ARG A 482 -17.93 -28.46 12.53
CA ARG A 482 -16.86 -28.35 11.53
C ARG A 482 -16.93 -29.39 10.42
N THR A 483 -18.13 -29.92 10.14
CA THR A 483 -18.40 -30.92 9.10
C THR A 483 -18.87 -30.28 7.79
N ALA A 484 -19.38 -29.06 7.84
CA ALA A 484 -19.82 -28.29 6.68
C ALA A 484 -19.08 -26.94 6.62
N GLU A 485 -18.59 -26.62 5.42
CA GLU A 485 -17.90 -25.37 5.13
C GLU A 485 -18.34 -24.84 3.76
N TYR A 486 -18.74 -23.58 3.69
CA TYR A 486 -19.15 -22.92 2.45
C TYR A 486 -18.49 -21.56 2.31
N ARG A 487 -18.06 -21.23 1.08
CA ARG A 487 -17.69 -19.85 0.73
C ARG A 487 -18.94 -18.98 0.77
N ILE A 488 -18.81 -17.77 1.30
CA ILE A 488 -19.92 -16.82 1.38
C ILE A 488 -19.68 -15.60 0.49
N SER A 489 -20.76 -15.03 -0.01
CA SER A 489 -20.77 -13.78 -0.79
C SER A 489 -21.08 -12.54 0.07
N GLY A 490 -21.28 -12.72 1.36
CA GLY A 490 -21.53 -11.63 2.30
C GLY A 490 -22.32 -12.05 3.53
N ILE A 491 -22.59 -11.07 4.39
CA ILE A 491 -23.40 -11.23 5.60
C ILE A 491 -24.45 -10.13 5.67
N SER A 492 -25.73 -10.51 5.77
CA SER A 492 -26.85 -9.61 6.06
C SER A 492 -28.01 -10.44 6.64
N GLY A 493 -28.28 -10.32 7.96
CA GLY A 493 -29.24 -11.19 8.63
C GLY A 493 -28.87 -12.68 8.59
N GLY A 494 -27.58 -12.99 8.39
CA GLY A 494 -27.02 -14.32 8.27
C GLY A 494 -25.87 -14.38 7.26
N ALA A 495 -25.35 -15.58 7.01
CA ALA A 495 -24.28 -15.85 6.03
C ALA A 495 -24.88 -16.30 4.69
N PHE A 496 -24.61 -15.56 3.62
CA PHE A 496 -25.04 -15.91 2.27
C PHE A 496 -23.99 -16.80 1.60
N VAL A 497 -24.36 -18.06 1.39
CA VAL A 497 -23.55 -19.02 0.64
C VAL A 497 -23.42 -18.56 -0.81
N ASP A 498 -22.20 -18.47 -1.31
CA ASP A 498 -21.92 -17.97 -2.67
C ASP A 498 -22.48 -18.93 -3.75
N PRO A 499 -23.54 -18.54 -4.48
CA PRO A 499 -24.15 -19.41 -5.49
C PRO A 499 -23.24 -19.66 -6.70
N LYS A 500 -22.24 -18.81 -6.94
CA LYS A 500 -21.27 -19.01 -8.04
C LYS A 500 -20.29 -20.15 -7.74
N VAL A 501 -20.05 -20.44 -6.47
CA VAL A 501 -19.17 -21.53 -6.03
C VAL A 501 -19.97 -22.75 -5.63
N HIS A 502 -21.10 -22.55 -4.95
CA HIS A 502 -21.96 -23.60 -4.43
C HIS A 502 -23.35 -23.51 -5.10
N ALA A 503 -23.45 -24.00 -6.36
CA ALA A 503 -24.67 -23.88 -7.17
C ALA A 503 -25.92 -24.47 -6.50
N LYS A 504 -25.77 -25.41 -5.54
CA LYS A 504 -26.85 -26.04 -4.79
C LYS A 504 -26.55 -25.98 -3.31
N ALA A 505 -27.21 -25.09 -2.61
CA ALA A 505 -27.25 -24.99 -1.15
C ALA A 505 -28.70 -24.75 -0.68
N PRO A 506 -29.62 -25.75 -0.88
CA PRO A 506 -31.01 -25.58 -0.52
C PRO A 506 -31.19 -25.54 0.99
N ALA A 507 -32.30 -24.90 1.42
CA ALA A 507 -32.58 -24.64 2.83
C ALA A 507 -32.62 -25.90 3.71
N ASP A 508 -33.12 -27.03 3.20
CA ASP A 508 -33.18 -28.30 3.89
C ASP A 508 -31.79 -28.92 4.17
N LYS A 509 -30.89 -28.85 3.20
CA LYS A 509 -29.51 -29.27 3.38
C LYS A 509 -28.78 -28.37 4.39
N LEU A 510 -28.94 -27.05 4.29
CA LEU A 510 -28.34 -26.12 5.25
C LEU A 510 -28.91 -26.32 6.66
N ALA A 511 -30.21 -26.72 6.80
CA ALA A 511 -30.80 -27.02 8.08
C ALA A 511 -30.22 -28.26 8.74
N GLU A 512 -29.85 -29.27 7.96
CA GLU A 512 -29.16 -30.48 8.46
C GLU A 512 -27.73 -30.13 8.93
N GLU A 513 -27.00 -29.35 8.16
CA GLU A 513 -25.58 -29.03 8.40
C GLU A 513 -25.37 -27.92 9.43
N PHE A 514 -26.33 -27.01 9.58
CA PHE A 514 -26.32 -25.87 10.52
C PHE A 514 -27.63 -25.87 11.35
N PRO A 515 -27.80 -26.76 12.30
CA PRO A 515 -29.05 -26.84 13.08
C PRO A 515 -29.39 -25.54 13.82
N VAL A 516 -30.65 -25.15 13.85
CA VAL A 516 -31.15 -23.96 14.58
C VAL A 516 -30.71 -24.03 16.05
N GLY A 517 -30.25 -22.88 16.58
CA GLY A 517 -29.73 -22.77 17.94
C GLY A 517 -28.25 -23.11 18.09
N THR A 518 -27.61 -23.72 17.08
CA THR A 518 -26.15 -23.94 17.10
C THR A 518 -25.39 -22.68 16.67
N TRP A 519 -24.10 -22.61 17.04
CA TRP A 519 -23.23 -21.55 16.61
C TRP A 519 -22.51 -21.94 15.32
N PHE A 520 -22.24 -20.97 14.44
CA PHE A 520 -21.31 -21.12 13.33
C PHE A 520 -20.18 -20.12 13.43
N GLY A 521 -19.05 -20.43 12.82
CA GLY A 521 -17.91 -19.52 12.67
C GLY A 521 -17.82 -18.99 11.24
N VAL A 522 -17.37 -17.75 11.10
CA VAL A 522 -16.96 -17.17 9.81
C VAL A 522 -15.45 -17.03 9.83
N TYR A 523 -14.78 -17.65 8.87
CA TYR A 523 -13.32 -17.73 8.79
C TYR A 523 -12.81 -17.06 7.52
N ASP A 524 -11.61 -16.50 7.58
CA ASP A 524 -11.00 -15.75 6.49
C ASP A 524 -10.71 -16.61 5.24
N TYR A 525 -10.40 -17.88 5.41
CA TYR A 525 -9.98 -18.78 4.33
C TYR A 525 -10.49 -20.22 4.58
N GLY A 526 -10.35 -21.06 3.55
CA GLY A 526 -10.73 -22.47 3.64
C GLY A 526 -10.12 -23.33 2.54
N VAL A 527 -10.56 -24.59 2.51
CA VAL A 527 -10.15 -25.54 1.47
C VAL A 527 -10.52 -25.01 0.08
N GLY A 528 -9.59 -25.13 -0.88
CA GLY A 528 -9.74 -24.66 -2.26
C GLY A 528 -9.37 -23.19 -2.47
N ASP A 529 -9.01 -22.44 -1.41
CA ASP A 529 -8.29 -21.18 -1.55
C ASP A 529 -6.82 -21.47 -1.88
N GLU A 530 -6.09 -20.47 -2.35
CA GLU A 530 -4.68 -20.63 -2.71
C GLU A 530 -3.75 -19.96 -1.70
N LEU A 531 -2.64 -20.62 -1.41
CA LEU A 531 -1.50 -20.05 -0.72
C LEU A 531 -0.53 -19.52 -1.80
N VAL A 532 -0.11 -18.27 -1.64
CA VAL A 532 0.79 -17.57 -2.56
C VAL A 532 1.87 -16.85 -1.76
N PHE A 533 3.11 -16.92 -2.21
CA PHE A 533 4.18 -16.06 -1.68
C PHE A 533 5.22 -15.76 -2.76
N PRO A 534 5.87 -14.58 -2.71
CA PRO A 534 6.92 -14.24 -3.65
C PRO A 534 8.17 -15.08 -3.41
N ASN A 535 8.90 -15.39 -4.45
CA ASN A 535 10.27 -15.84 -4.29
C ASN A 535 11.12 -14.71 -3.71
N VAL A 536 11.91 -15.00 -2.70
CA VAL A 536 12.83 -14.05 -2.06
C VAL A 536 14.23 -14.64 -2.10
N ALA A 537 15.14 -13.94 -2.75
CA ALA A 537 16.55 -14.34 -2.82
C ALA A 537 17.45 -13.15 -2.46
N SER A 538 18.43 -13.40 -1.62
CA SER A 538 19.40 -12.41 -1.18
C SER A 538 20.80 -13.05 -1.12
N VAL A 539 21.77 -12.42 -1.76
CA VAL A 539 23.15 -12.91 -1.84
C VAL A 539 24.12 -11.79 -1.48
N THR A 540 24.93 -12.04 -0.47
CA THR A 540 26.09 -11.19 -0.18
C THR A 540 27.27 -11.69 -1.03
N LEU A 541 27.84 -10.81 -1.82
CA LEU A 541 28.96 -11.13 -2.70
C LEU A 541 30.27 -10.92 -1.94
N ALA A 542 31.07 -11.96 -1.85
CA ALA A 542 32.34 -11.90 -1.18
C ALA A 542 33.26 -10.90 -1.91
N GLN A 543 33.79 -9.93 -1.20
CA GLN A 543 34.91 -9.12 -1.72
C GLN A 543 36.11 -10.05 -1.91
N SER A 544 36.48 -10.31 -3.16
CA SER A 544 37.81 -10.92 -3.42
C SER A 544 38.86 -9.97 -2.86
N ARG A 545 39.61 -10.46 -1.87
CA ARG A 545 40.74 -9.77 -1.23
C ARG A 545 41.83 -9.45 -2.25
#